data_e16cec469e0920508331ac8b737a5d61
#
_entry.id   e16cec469e0920508331ac8b737a5d61
#
_cell.length_a   1.000
_cell.length_b   1.000
_cell.length_c   1.000
_cell.angle_alpha   90.00
_cell.angle_beta   90.00
_cell.angle_gamma   90.00
#
_symmetry.space_group_name_H-M   'P 1'
#
loop_
_entity.id
_entity.type
_entity.pdbx_description
1 polymer ?
#
loop_
_entity_poly.entity_id
_entity_poly.type
_entity_poly.pdbx_seq_one_letter_code
_entity_poly.pdbx_strand_id
1 'polypeptide(L)'
;LDSLYQHYSAKDSYLLRENYPFNEQYKVTYLASENQTNMPNQFSYLWPYSGTFSAVNSLLEATHDKKYQQLLEKQVLPGLEEYFDTERTPIAYSSYIRTAPTSDRFYDDNIWVGIDFIDIYQITKEKKYLDKAQLIWNFIESGTDSLLGDGIYWCEQKKESKNTCSNAPGSV
;
A
#
# COMPACT_ATOMS: atom_id res chain seq x y z
N LEU A 1 -15.63 -0.47 -8.40
CA LEU A 1 -15.09 -1.55 -7.54
C LEU A 1 -15.61 -2.93 -7.95
N ASP A 2 -16.90 -3.09 -8.23
CA ASP A 2 -17.49 -4.40 -8.56
C ASP A 2 -16.78 -5.07 -9.74
N SER A 3 -16.55 -4.33 -10.84
CA SER A 3 -15.79 -4.84 -11.99
C SER A 3 -14.35 -5.18 -11.66
N LEU A 4 -13.71 -4.40 -10.78
CA LEU A 4 -12.35 -4.69 -10.32
C LEU A 4 -12.31 -6.06 -9.62
N TYR A 5 -13.16 -6.27 -8.63
CA TYR A 5 -13.20 -7.54 -7.92
C TYR A 5 -13.67 -8.70 -8.80
N GLN A 6 -14.62 -8.46 -9.73
CA GLN A 6 -15.08 -9.48 -10.68
C GLN A 6 -13.93 -10.01 -11.56
N HIS A 7 -13.02 -9.15 -11.99
CA HIS A 7 -11.98 -9.51 -12.96
C HIS A 7 -10.62 -9.83 -12.35
N TYR A 8 -10.28 -9.20 -11.22
CA TYR A 8 -8.95 -9.29 -10.64
C TYR A 8 -8.86 -10.12 -9.36
N SER A 9 -9.98 -10.55 -8.76
CA SER A 9 -9.91 -11.36 -7.54
C SER A 9 -9.11 -12.65 -7.74
N ALA A 10 -8.22 -12.93 -6.83
CA ALA A 10 -7.56 -14.21 -6.75
C ALA A 10 -8.47 -15.20 -5.99
N LYS A 11 -8.52 -16.46 -6.46
CA LYS A 11 -9.35 -17.49 -5.86
C LYS A 11 -8.88 -17.76 -4.41
N ASP A 12 -9.83 -17.89 -3.49
CA ASP A 12 -9.60 -18.20 -2.08
C ASP A 12 -8.60 -17.25 -1.38
N SER A 13 -8.61 -15.97 -1.78
CA SER A 13 -7.69 -14.94 -1.30
C SER A 13 -8.37 -13.57 -1.23
N TYR A 14 -7.84 -12.69 -0.37
CA TYR A 14 -8.20 -11.27 -0.33
C TYR A 14 -7.42 -10.43 -1.34
N LEU A 15 -6.43 -11.03 -2.02
CA LEU A 15 -5.56 -10.35 -2.95
C LEU A 15 -6.17 -10.22 -4.35
N LEU A 16 -5.67 -9.26 -5.09
CA LEU A 16 -6.00 -9.04 -6.49
C LEU A 16 -4.86 -9.53 -7.39
N ARG A 17 -5.22 -9.93 -8.61
CA ARG A 17 -4.25 -10.23 -9.67
C ARG A 17 -3.65 -8.94 -10.21
N GLU A 18 -2.40 -9.02 -10.67
CA GLU A 18 -1.72 -7.85 -11.26
C GLU A 18 -2.25 -7.51 -12.66
N ASN A 19 -2.76 -8.48 -13.39
CA ASN A 19 -3.20 -8.28 -14.77
C ASN A 19 -4.51 -9.02 -15.08
N TYR A 20 -5.19 -8.56 -16.12
CA TYR A 20 -6.41 -9.19 -16.63
C TYR A 20 -6.40 -9.22 -18.18
N PRO A 21 -6.72 -10.36 -18.84
CA PRO A 21 -6.89 -11.71 -18.23
C PRO A 21 -5.60 -12.17 -17.53
N PHE A 22 -5.74 -12.95 -16.46
CA PHE A 22 -4.58 -13.36 -15.69
C PHE A 22 -3.57 -14.15 -16.53
N ASN A 23 -2.33 -13.70 -16.52
CA ASN A 23 -1.19 -14.33 -17.20
C ASN A 23 0.03 -14.32 -16.25
N GLU A 24 0.44 -15.50 -15.81
CA GLU A 24 1.58 -15.66 -14.91
C GLU A 24 2.92 -15.17 -15.52
N GLN A 25 3.03 -15.15 -16.85
CA GLN A 25 4.22 -14.70 -17.55
C GLN A 25 4.28 -13.18 -17.74
N TYR A 26 3.20 -12.47 -17.39
CA TYR A 26 3.19 -11.03 -17.47
C TYR A 26 4.22 -10.44 -16.51
N LYS A 27 5.07 -9.55 -17.00
CA LYS A 27 6.04 -8.81 -16.20
C LYS A 27 5.61 -7.34 -16.16
N VAL A 28 5.48 -6.82 -14.96
CA VAL A 28 5.22 -5.38 -14.78
C VAL A 28 6.45 -4.58 -15.22
N THR A 29 6.19 -3.37 -15.73
CA THR A 29 7.24 -2.48 -16.25
C THR A 29 7.52 -1.29 -15.33
N TYR A 30 6.78 -1.14 -14.25
CA TYR A 30 6.87 0.00 -13.32
C TYR A 30 7.71 -0.29 -12.05
N LEU A 31 8.33 -1.47 -11.96
CA LEU A 31 9.10 -1.84 -10.78
C LEU A 31 10.37 -1.01 -10.65
N ALA A 32 10.62 -0.56 -9.44
CA ALA A 32 11.70 0.37 -9.12
C ALA A 32 13.06 -0.29 -8.93
N SER A 33 13.12 -1.61 -8.71
CA SER A 33 14.38 -2.31 -8.51
C SER A 33 14.51 -3.53 -9.41
N GLU A 34 15.75 -3.81 -9.83
CA GLU A 34 16.07 -5.00 -10.65
C GLU A 34 15.76 -6.30 -9.90
N ASN A 35 15.84 -6.29 -8.57
CA ASN A 35 15.54 -7.46 -7.74
C ASN A 35 14.07 -7.90 -7.86
N GLN A 36 13.17 -6.95 -8.12
CA GLN A 36 11.75 -7.23 -8.27
C GLN A 36 11.39 -7.80 -9.65
N THR A 37 12.21 -7.60 -10.67
CA THR A 37 11.92 -8.07 -12.04
C THR A 37 11.84 -9.59 -12.17
N ASN A 38 12.38 -10.32 -11.21
CA ASN A 38 12.37 -11.79 -11.15
C ASN A 38 11.34 -12.35 -10.16
N MET A 39 10.56 -11.49 -9.50
CA MET A 39 9.53 -11.91 -8.55
C MET A 39 8.34 -12.56 -9.29
N PRO A 40 7.68 -13.54 -8.67
CA PRO A 40 6.41 -14.04 -9.19
C PRO A 40 5.39 -12.91 -9.26
N ASN A 41 4.70 -12.78 -10.38
CA ASN A 41 3.71 -11.73 -10.59
C ASN A 41 2.28 -12.28 -10.48
N GLN A 42 2.03 -13.05 -9.44
CA GLN A 42 0.72 -13.67 -9.22
C GLN A 42 -0.30 -12.70 -8.64
N PHE A 43 0.16 -11.74 -7.83
CA PHE A 43 -0.68 -10.78 -7.15
C PHE A 43 -0.22 -9.35 -7.46
N SER A 44 -1.14 -8.43 -7.30
CA SER A 44 -0.89 -7.00 -7.39
C SER A 44 0.18 -6.57 -6.39
N TYR A 45 1.03 -5.61 -6.79
CA TYR A 45 1.93 -4.94 -5.85
C TYR A 45 1.15 -4.02 -4.91
N LEU A 46 1.79 -3.59 -3.82
CA LEU A 46 1.17 -2.74 -2.81
C LEU A 46 0.57 -1.46 -3.41
N TRP A 47 1.33 -0.76 -4.24
CA TRP A 47 0.88 0.52 -4.81
C TRP A 47 -0.45 0.40 -5.58
N PRO A 48 -0.61 -0.46 -6.61
CA PRO A 48 -1.91 -0.62 -7.26
C PRO A 48 -2.98 -1.22 -6.32
N TYR A 49 -2.61 -2.11 -5.38
CA TYR A 49 -3.56 -2.67 -4.42
C TYR A 49 -4.15 -1.58 -3.50
N SER A 50 -3.31 -0.68 -2.96
CA SER A 50 -3.74 0.39 -2.05
C SER A 50 -4.79 1.31 -2.68
N GLY A 51 -4.80 1.45 -4.00
CA GLY A 51 -5.85 2.18 -4.70
C GLY A 51 -7.27 1.68 -4.44
N THR A 52 -7.43 0.42 -4.02
CA THR A 52 -8.73 -0.11 -3.57
C THR A 52 -9.17 0.52 -2.25
N PHE A 53 -8.24 0.82 -1.36
CA PHE A 53 -8.51 1.47 -0.09
C PHE A 53 -8.98 2.92 -0.31
N SER A 54 -8.23 3.70 -1.09
CA SER A 54 -8.62 5.07 -1.46
C SER A 54 -10.00 5.11 -2.14
N ALA A 55 -10.27 4.15 -3.05
CA ALA A 55 -11.54 4.06 -3.75
C ALA A 55 -12.71 3.74 -2.79
N VAL A 56 -12.51 2.84 -1.82
CA VAL A 56 -13.54 2.52 -0.82
C VAL A 56 -13.81 3.70 0.10
N ASN A 57 -12.76 4.39 0.58
CA ASN A 57 -12.90 5.59 1.41
C ASN A 57 -13.72 6.67 0.68
N SER A 58 -13.35 6.97 -0.56
CA SER A 58 -14.07 7.95 -1.38
C SER A 58 -15.53 7.59 -1.60
N LEU A 59 -15.83 6.31 -1.83
CA LEU A 59 -17.21 5.85 -2.02
C LEU A 59 -17.99 5.88 -0.70
N LEU A 60 -17.38 5.53 0.42
CA LEU A 60 -18.02 5.61 1.73
C LEU A 60 -18.32 7.06 2.10
N GLU A 61 -17.38 7.97 1.90
CA GLU A 61 -17.56 9.39 2.15
C GLU A 61 -18.67 9.99 1.29
N ALA A 62 -18.65 9.70 -0.02
CA ALA A 62 -19.62 10.27 -0.96
C ALA A 62 -21.03 9.72 -0.80
N THR A 63 -21.18 8.47 -0.39
CA THR A 63 -22.49 7.78 -0.39
C THR A 63 -23.05 7.52 1.00
N HIS A 64 -22.21 7.50 2.03
CA HIS A 64 -22.52 7.06 3.40
C HIS A 64 -23.10 5.64 3.47
N ASP A 65 -22.89 4.82 2.41
CA ASP A 65 -23.39 3.45 2.34
C ASP A 65 -22.46 2.50 3.09
N LYS A 66 -22.96 1.92 4.17
CA LYS A 66 -22.21 0.97 5.03
C LYS A 66 -21.65 -0.25 4.30
N LYS A 67 -22.13 -0.56 3.09
CA LYS A 67 -21.56 -1.66 2.29
C LYS A 67 -20.09 -1.42 1.99
N TYR A 68 -19.66 -0.16 1.83
CA TYR A 68 -18.26 0.17 1.58
C TYR A 68 -17.39 0.01 2.82
N GLN A 69 -17.92 0.34 4.01
CA GLN A 69 -17.21 0.02 5.25
C GLN A 69 -17.06 -1.50 5.43
N GLN A 70 -18.11 -2.27 5.11
CA GLN A 70 -18.04 -3.73 5.16
C GLN A 70 -17.05 -4.30 4.13
N LEU A 71 -16.99 -3.73 2.93
CA LEU A 71 -16.02 -4.11 1.91
C LEU A 71 -14.58 -3.81 2.39
N LEU A 72 -14.35 -2.64 3.00
CA LEU A 72 -13.09 -2.29 3.59
C LEU A 72 -12.64 -3.32 4.63
N GLU A 73 -13.48 -3.59 5.62
CA GLU A 73 -13.12 -4.44 6.75
C GLU A 73 -13.01 -5.94 6.40
N LYS A 74 -13.82 -6.42 5.45
CA LYS A 74 -13.88 -7.84 5.12
C LYS A 74 -13.02 -8.26 3.94
N GLN A 75 -12.58 -7.32 3.12
CA GLN A 75 -11.85 -7.62 1.89
C GLN A 75 -10.56 -6.79 1.76
N VAL A 76 -10.67 -5.46 1.78
CA VAL A 76 -9.53 -4.58 1.48
C VAL A 76 -8.46 -4.66 2.56
N LEU A 77 -8.83 -4.45 3.83
CA LEU A 77 -7.86 -4.49 4.93
C LEU A 77 -7.24 -5.88 5.12
N PRO A 78 -7.98 -7.00 5.10
CA PRO A 78 -7.35 -8.32 5.14
C PRO A 78 -6.34 -8.56 4.01
N GLY A 79 -6.63 -8.10 2.80
CA GLY A 79 -5.67 -8.19 1.69
C GLY A 79 -4.46 -7.25 1.86
N LEU A 80 -4.68 -6.05 2.40
CA LEU A 80 -3.59 -5.11 2.69
C LEU A 80 -2.62 -5.68 3.73
N GLU A 81 -3.12 -6.39 4.76
CA GLU A 81 -2.28 -7.02 5.77
C GLU A 81 -1.34 -8.11 5.20
N GLU A 82 -1.60 -8.65 4.02
CA GLU A 82 -0.65 -9.57 3.36
C GLU A 82 0.67 -8.90 2.93
N TYR A 83 0.68 -7.57 2.83
CA TYR A 83 1.88 -6.77 2.54
C TYR A 83 2.58 -6.26 3.81
N PHE A 84 1.98 -6.47 4.98
CA PHE A 84 2.45 -5.87 6.23
C PHE A 84 3.65 -6.64 6.80
N ASP A 85 4.81 -5.99 6.78
CA ASP A 85 6.08 -6.54 7.25
C ASP A 85 6.32 -6.18 8.71
N THR A 86 6.26 -7.16 9.56
CA THR A 86 6.52 -7.06 11.00
C THR A 86 7.90 -7.55 11.41
N GLU A 87 8.71 -8.03 10.45
CA GLU A 87 10.04 -8.58 10.73
C GLU A 87 11.11 -7.49 10.75
N ARG A 88 10.94 -6.45 9.94
CA ARG A 88 11.85 -5.30 9.88
C ARG A 88 11.36 -4.14 10.76
N THR A 89 12.29 -3.40 11.36
CA THR A 89 11.97 -2.23 12.21
C THR A 89 12.46 -0.95 11.55
N PRO A 90 11.63 0.12 11.51
CA PRO A 90 10.23 0.18 11.92
C PRO A 90 9.34 -0.74 11.08
N ILE A 91 8.25 -1.27 11.67
CA ILE A 91 7.28 -2.09 10.93
C ILE A 91 6.53 -1.25 9.91
N ALA A 92 6.30 -1.80 8.70
CA ALA A 92 5.70 -1.06 7.58
C ALA A 92 5.15 -2.02 6.52
N TYR A 93 4.57 -1.50 5.46
CA TYR A 93 4.15 -2.28 4.31
C TYR A 93 5.29 -2.46 3.31
N SER A 94 5.48 -3.70 2.85
CA SER A 94 6.40 -4.06 1.76
C SER A 94 5.72 -3.88 0.41
N SER A 95 6.50 -3.70 -0.64
CA SER A 95 5.97 -3.53 -2.00
C SER A 95 5.27 -4.78 -2.55
N TYR A 96 5.57 -5.96 -1.99
CA TYR A 96 4.93 -7.22 -2.35
C TYR A 96 4.57 -8.04 -1.11
N ILE A 97 3.76 -9.09 -1.28
CA ILE A 97 3.22 -9.88 -0.19
C ILE A 97 4.32 -10.58 0.63
N ARG A 98 4.13 -10.68 1.93
CA ARG A 98 5.08 -11.25 2.91
C ARG A 98 5.37 -12.73 2.74
N THR A 99 4.51 -13.49 2.02
CA THR A 99 4.71 -14.92 1.73
C THR A 99 5.63 -15.15 0.54
N ALA A 100 5.99 -14.10 -0.21
CA ALA A 100 7.00 -14.12 -1.26
C ALA A 100 8.39 -13.78 -0.70
N PRO A 101 9.47 -13.88 -1.49
CA PRO A 101 10.77 -13.36 -1.08
C PRO A 101 10.70 -11.90 -0.65
N THR A 102 11.52 -11.51 0.32
CA THR A 102 11.56 -10.15 0.88
C THR A 102 11.67 -9.09 -0.23
N SER A 103 10.73 -8.17 -0.25
CA SER A 103 10.68 -7.07 -1.21
C SER A 103 11.07 -5.74 -0.58
N ASP A 104 11.36 -4.75 -1.42
CA ASP A 104 11.69 -3.40 -0.98
C ASP A 104 10.49 -2.73 -0.30
N ARG A 105 10.77 -1.75 0.57
CA ARG A 105 9.76 -0.88 1.20
C ARG A 105 9.93 0.53 0.67
N PHE A 106 8.86 1.07 0.12
CA PHE A 106 8.84 2.43 -0.41
C PHE A 106 8.12 3.37 0.54
N TYR A 107 8.71 4.53 0.76
CA TYR A 107 8.13 5.53 1.65
C TYR A 107 6.86 6.15 1.07
N ASP A 108 6.80 6.42 -0.23
CA ASP A 108 5.61 6.92 -0.92
C ASP A 108 4.45 5.94 -0.86
N ASP A 109 4.66 4.64 -1.10
CA ASP A 109 3.63 3.62 -0.96
C ASP A 109 3.02 3.64 0.45
N ASN A 110 3.87 3.71 1.49
CA ASN A 110 3.43 3.75 2.87
C ASN A 110 2.75 5.08 3.24
N ILE A 111 3.18 6.20 2.66
CA ILE A 111 2.54 7.51 2.85
C ILE A 111 1.08 7.46 2.35
N TRP A 112 0.84 6.93 1.16
CA TRP A 112 -0.53 6.81 0.62
C TRP A 112 -1.41 5.90 1.48
N VAL A 113 -0.88 4.76 1.93
CA VAL A 113 -1.59 3.89 2.87
C VAL A 113 -1.86 4.61 4.21
N GLY A 114 -0.91 5.40 4.70
CA GLY A 114 -1.08 6.22 5.89
C GLY A 114 -2.20 7.26 5.74
N ILE A 115 -2.24 7.96 4.61
CA ILE A 115 -3.31 8.91 4.27
C ILE A 115 -4.66 8.20 4.26
N ASP A 116 -4.78 7.05 3.61
CA ASP A 116 -6.02 6.27 3.57
C ASP A 116 -6.50 5.85 4.98
N PHE A 117 -5.58 5.52 5.90
CA PHE A 117 -5.94 5.25 7.29
C PHE A 117 -6.39 6.50 8.05
N ILE A 118 -5.85 7.67 7.76
CA ILE A 118 -6.32 8.95 8.31
C ILE A 118 -7.72 9.26 7.76
N ASP A 119 -7.96 9.09 6.47
CA ASP A 119 -9.24 9.35 5.83
C ASP A 119 -10.35 8.48 6.43
N ILE A 120 -10.14 7.17 6.53
CA ILE A 120 -11.14 6.31 7.16
C ILE A 120 -11.35 6.63 8.65
N TYR A 121 -10.30 7.04 9.36
CA TYR A 121 -10.46 7.54 10.72
C TYR A 121 -11.32 8.80 10.76
N GLN A 122 -11.12 9.73 9.85
CA GLN A 122 -11.93 10.95 9.78
C GLN A 122 -13.42 10.66 9.53
N ILE A 123 -13.71 9.64 8.71
CA ILE A 123 -15.08 9.22 8.39
C ILE A 123 -15.72 8.47 9.57
N THR A 124 -15.00 7.51 10.18
CA THR A 124 -15.60 6.59 11.15
C THR A 124 -15.34 6.95 12.62
N LYS A 125 -14.30 7.71 12.90
CA LYS A 125 -13.75 8.02 14.24
C LYS A 125 -13.27 6.79 15.02
N GLU A 126 -13.06 5.66 14.34
CA GLU A 126 -12.56 4.43 14.96
C GLU A 126 -11.06 4.52 15.20
N LYS A 127 -10.65 4.51 16.47
CA LYS A 127 -9.26 4.71 16.93
C LYS A 127 -8.26 3.71 16.30
N LYS A 128 -8.69 2.49 15.96
CA LYS A 128 -7.84 1.47 15.32
C LYS A 128 -7.15 1.97 14.04
N TYR A 129 -7.84 2.81 13.26
CA TYR A 129 -7.28 3.38 12.03
C TYR A 129 -6.22 4.45 12.30
N LEU A 130 -6.46 5.30 13.29
CA LEU A 130 -5.47 6.28 13.73
C LEU A 130 -4.22 5.61 14.29
N ASP A 131 -4.38 4.54 15.07
CA ASP A 131 -3.25 3.77 15.62
C ASP A 131 -2.41 3.14 14.50
N LYS A 132 -3.05 2.64 13.43
CA LYS A 132 -2.34 2.11 12.26
C LYS A 132 -1.63 3.23 11.48
N ALA A 133 -2.26 4.38 11.28
CA ALA A 133 -1.63 5.54 10.66
C ALA A 133 -0.39 6.01 11.44
N GLN A 134 -0.47 6.09 12.77
CA GLN A 134 0.67 6.45 13.62
C GLN A 134 1.82 5.47 13.50
N LEU A 135 1.52 4.18 13.40
CA LEU A 135 2.54 3.15 13.19
C LEU A 135 3.25 3.33 11.85
N ILE A 136 2.50 3.61 10.79
CA ILE A 136 3.07 3.87 9.46
C ILE A 136 3.91 5.16 9.48
N TRP A 137 3.44 6.20 10.19
CA TRP A 137 4.19 7.45 10.33
C TRP A 137 5.58 7.24 10.93
N ASN A 138 5.73 6.37 11.91
CA ASN A 138 7.04 6.05 12.49
C ASN A 138 8.02 5.49 11.43
N PHE A 139 7.51 4.72 10.46
CA PHE A 139 8.32 4.28 9.33
C PHE A 139 8.66 5.45 8.40
N ILE A 140 7.70 6.29 8.04
CA ILE A 140 7.90 7.44 7.17
C ILE A 140 8.95 8.38 7.75
N GLU A 141 8.85 8.70 9.05
CA GLU A 141 9.80 9.54 9.77
C GLU A 141 11.22 8.98 9.74
N SER A 142 11.40 7.65 9.79
CA SER A 142 12.70 7.00 9.68
C SER A 142 13.38 7.19 8.30
N GLY A 143 12.63 7.63 7.33
CA GLY A 143 13.10 7.95 5.97
C GLY A 143 13.64 9.37 5.81
N THR A 144 13.80 10.13 6.90
CA THR A 144 14.31 11.51 6.87
C THR A 144 15.74 11.59 7.40
N ASP A 145 16.55 12.39 6.76
CA ASP A 145 17.86 12.85 7.25
C ASP A 145 18.31 14.11 6.49
N SER A 146 19.46 14.65 6.86
CA SER A 146 20.04 15.84 6.21
C SER A 146 20.97 15.52 5.01
N LEU A 147 21.19 14.25 4.69
CA LEU A 147 21.92 13.85 3.50
C LEU A 147 21.05 14.15 2.29
N LEU A 148 21.58 14.64 1.22
CA LEU A 148 20.84 15.07 0.01
C LEU A 148 19.80 16.20 0.27
N GLY A 149 19.98 16.99 1.34
CA GLY A 149 18.99 17.97 1.80
C GLY A 149 17.88 17.37 2.65
N ASP A 150 16.95 18.20 3.14
CA ASP A 150 15.83 17.75 3.93
C ASP A 150 14.83 16.96 3.08
N GLY A 151 13.94 16.20 3.76
CA GLY A 151 12.86 15.45 3.14
C GLY A 151 12.99 13.93 3.27
N ILE A 152 12.03 13.23 2.69
CA ILE A 152 11.83 11.79 2.80
C ILE A 152 12.46 11.08 1.59
N TYR A 153 13.22 10.02 1.84
CA TYR A 153 13.71 9.13 0.78
C TYR A 153 12.56 8.44 0.03
N TRP A 154 12.86 7.92 -1.15
CA TRP A 154 11.91 7.15 -1.92
C TRP A 154 11.86 5.67 -1.49
N CYS A 155 13.02 5.03 -1.37
CA CYS A 155 13.15 3.61 -1.05
C CYS A 155 14.03 3.42 0.18
N GLU A 156 13.60 2.59 1.13
CA GLU A 156 14.37 2.31 2.36
C GLU A 156 15.68 1.61 2.06
N GLN A 157 15.68 0.65 1.11
CA GLN A 157 16.85 -0.15 0.74
C GLN A 157 17.82 0.61 -0.16
N LYS A 158 17.37 1.73 -0.75
CA LYS A 158 18.16 2.58 -1.66
C LYS A 158 17.98 4.05 -1.30
N LYS A 159 18.75 4.54 -0.35
CA LYS A 159 18.72 5.96 0.08
C LYS A 159 19.52 6.87 -0.88
N GLU A 160 19.19 6.82 -2.17
CA GLU A 160 19.89 7.53 -3.24
C GLU A 160 19.14 8.76 -3.74
N SER A 161 17.84 8.87 -3.46
CA SER A 161 16.99 9.96 -3.92
C SER A 161 15.86 10.31 -2.96
N LYS A 162 15.49 11.58 -2.92
CA LYS A 162 14.34 12.14 -2.21
C LYS A 162 13.38 12.71 -3.25
N ASN A 163 12.42 11.91 -3.67
CA ASN A 163 11.57 12.20 -4.81
C ASN A 163 10.31 12.97 -4.41
N THR A 164 9.73 13.71 -5.36
CA THR A 164 8.48 14.46 -5.14
C THR A 164 7.32 13.53 -4.75
N CYS A 165 7.28 12.30 -5.28
CA CYS A 165 6.23 11.32 -4.94
C CYS A 165 6.20 10.93 -3.45
N SER A 166 7.34 11.02 -2.74
CA SER A 166 7.38 10.83 -1.28
C SER A 166 7.13 12.14 -0.54
N ASN A 167 7.70 13.24 -1.00
CA ASN A 167 7.74 14.49 -0.24
C ASN A 167 6.45 15.32 -0.35
N ALA A 168 5.80 15.35 -1.52
CA ALA A 168 4.55 16.09 -1.67
C ALA A 168 3.40 15.48 -0.84
N PRO A 169 3.06 14.17 -0.96
CA PRO A 169 2.04 13.59 -0.11
C PRO A 169 2.48 13.45 1.36
N GLY A 170 3.77 13.29 1.64
CA GLY A 170 4.30 13.25 3.02
C GLY A 170 4.21 14.57 3.78
N SER A 171 3.85 15.67 3.11
CA SER A 171 3.63 16.97 3.72
C SER A 171 2.17 17.24 4.13
N VAL A 172 1.26 16.32 3.82
CA VAL A 172 -0.17 16.39 4.16
C VAL A 172 -0.44 15.68 5.48
#